data_33a066e47d637af45a5f57efbe2e7ce3
#
_entry.id   33a066e47d637af45a5f57efbe2e7ce3
#
_cell.length_a   1.000
_cell.length_b   1.000
_cell.length_c   1.000
_cell.angle_alpha   90.00
_cell.angle_beta   90.00
_cell.angle_gamma   90.00
#
_symmetry.space_group_name_H-M   'P 1'
#
loop_
_entity.id
_entity.type
_entity.pdbx_description
1 polymer ?
#
loop_
_entity_poly.entity_id
_entity_poly.type
_entity_poly.pdbx_seq_one_letter_code
_entity_poly.pdbx_strand_id
1 'polypeptide(L)'
;MTETQQIFLVAQKNPEQDTPTGEDLYQYGTVALIKQITRLPNDIDRVLVEGQYKAKMTETRDNDGYFSAILEQIEDTEGTLDEVEEEALVRSLKDVFETYVKFYPKIGKSLGKYFSEKNKLSFLVNQVAINTPFTYEQKQQLLEITDLREQCTLLITMLINEAQIASILSLIHISE
;
A
#
# COMPACT_ATOMS: atom_id res chain seq x y z
N MET A 1 -32.41 -5.31 -7.98
CA MET A 1 -31.51 -4.19 -7.64
C MET A 1 -30.40 -4.79 -6.80
N THR A 2 -29.24 -5.02 -7.37
CA THR A 2 -28.04 -5.44 -6.64
C THR A 2 -27.55 -4.22 -5.86
N GLU A 3 -27.81 -4.19 -4.56
CA GLU A 3 -27.18 -3.21 -3.69
C GLU A 3 -25.66 -3.43 -3.78
N THR A 4 -24.97 -2.46 -4.34
CA THR A 4 -23.52 -2.41 -4.37
C THR A 4 -23.05 -2.25 -2.93
N GLN A 5 -22.60 -3.36 -2.33
CA GLN A 5 -22.09 -3.34 -0.95
C GLN A 5 -20.70 -2.75 -0.94
N GLN A 6 -20.58 -1.58 -0.35
CA GLN A 6 -19.29 -0.96 -0.02
C GLN A 6 -18.87 -1.37 1.38
N ILE A 7 -17.58 -1.62 1.54
CA ILE A 7 -16.95 -1.86 2.83
C ILE A 7 -15.73 -0.96 3.00
N PHE A 8 -15.40 -0.65 4.23
CA PHE A 8 -14.16 0.03 4.58
C PHE A 8 -13.15 -0.98 5.10
N LEU A 9 -12.04 -1.09 4.40
CA LEU A 9 -10.93 -1.96 4.75
C LEU A 9 -9.87 -1.16 5.49
N VAL A 10 -9.61 -1.54 6.72
CA VAL A 10 -8.63 -0.89 7.60
C VAL A 10 -7.82 -1.94 8.34
N ALA A 11 -6.54 -1.67 8.54
CA ALA A 11 -5.65 -2.57 9.26
C ALA A 11 -5.79 -2.43 10.78
N GLN A 12 -5.53 -3.52 11.49
CA GLN A 12 -5.32 -3.53 12.94
C GLN A 12 -3.90 -3.08 13.26
N LYS A 13 -3.73 -2.36 14.37
CA LYS A 13 -2.40 -2.00 14.89
C LYS A 13 -1.63 -3.22 15.38
N ASN A 14 -2.33 -4.18 15.98
CA ASN A 14 -1.80 -5.48 16.35
C ASN A 14 -2.60 -6.60 15.69
N PRO A 15 -2.06 -7.28 14.66
CA PRO A 15 -2.78 -8.31 13.93
C PRO A 15 -3.03 -9.59 14.73
N GLU A 16 -2.33 -9.78 15.85
CA GLU A 16 -2.51 -10.95 16.73
C GLU A 16 -3.67 -10.79 17.71
N GLN A 17 -4.31 -9.64 17.75
CA GLN A 17 -5.44 -9.38 18.62
C GLN A 17 -6.73 -9.94 18.03
N ASP A 18 -7.31 -10.93 18.69
CA ASP A 18 -8.52 -11.62 18.20
C ASP A 18 -9.78 -10.75 18.25
N THR A 19 -9.87 -9.85 19.23
CA THR A 19 -11.04 -8.99 19.44
C THR A 19 -10.62 -7.52 19.49
N PRO A 20 -10.34 -6.90 18.33
CA PRO A 20 -9.97 -5.49 18.29
C PRO A 20 -11.15 -4.59 18.63
N THR A 21 -10.86 -3.48 19.27
CA THR A 21 -11.78 -2.34 19.44
C THR A 21 -11.51 -1.28 18.39
N GLY A 22 -12.33 -0.24 18.32
CA GLY A 22 -12.09 0.87 17.38
C GLY A 22 -10.75 1.57 17.56
N GLU A 23 -10.20 1.60 18.78
CA GLU A 23 -8.90 2.20 19.10
C GLU A 23 -7.71 1.35 18.62
N ASP A 24 -7.93 0.05 18.39
CA ASP A 24 -6.94 -0.90 17.92
C ASP A 24 -6.79 -0.89 16.39
N LEU A 25 -7.62 -0.10 15.70
CA LEU A 25 -7.59 0.06 14.26
C LEU A 25 -6.79 1.30 13.86
N TYR A 26 -6.14 1.25 12.71
CA TYR A 26 -5.63 2.44 12.06
C TYR A 26 -6.80 3.32 11.59
N GLN A 27 -6.55 4.60 11.35
CA GLN A 27 -7.58 5.53 10.89
C GLN A 27 -7.72 5.58 9.37
N TYR A 28 -6.63 5.37 8.65
CA TYR A 28 -6.62 5.40 7.19
C TYR A 28 -6.79 4.00 6.62
N GLY A 29 -7.65 3.91 5.64
CA GLY A 29 -7.94 2.68 4.94
C GLY A 29 -8.50 2.93 3.55
N THR A 30 -9.12 1.92 2.98
CA THR A 30 -9.67 1.96 1.62
C THR A 30 -11.13 1.56 1.61
N VAL A 31 -11.97 2.39 1.01
CA VAL A 31 -13.33 2.00 0.67
C VAL A 31 -13.29 1.13 -0.57
N ALA A 32 -13.92 -0.02 -0.51
CA ALA A 32 -13.93 -1.01 -1.56
C ALA A 32 -15.34 -1.51 -1.86
N LEU A 33 -15.56 -1.92 -3.11
CA LEU A 33 -16.77 -2.63 -3.52
C LEU A 33 -16.57 -4.12 -3.38
N ILE A 34 -17.55 -4.81 -2.83
CA ILE A 34 -17.58 -6.27 -2.85
C ILE A 34 -18.04 -6.71 -4.24
N LYS A 35 -17.17 -7.44 -4.96
CA LYS A 35 -17.45 -7.98 -6.29
C LYS A 35 -18.02 -9.39 -6.23
N GLN A 36 -17.49 -10.20 -5.32
CA GLN A 36 -17.87 -11.59 -5.19
C GLN A 36 -17.60 -12.09 -3.78
N ILE A 37 -18.52 -12.90 -3.27
CA ILE A 37 -18.36 -13.64 -2.02
C ILE A 37 -18.44 -15.13 -2.36
N THR A 38 -17.42 -15.89 -1.99
CA THR A 38 -17.37 -17.33 -2.17
C THR A 38 -17.20 -17.99 -0.81
N ARG A 39 -18.18 -18.81 -0.45
CA ARG A 39 -18.11 -19.60 0.79
C ARG A 39 -17.22 -20.82 0.56
N LEU A 40 -16.18 -20.95 1.37
CA LEU A 40 -15.26 -22.08 1.36
C LEU A 40 -15.65 -23.09 2.44
N PRO A 41 -15.15 -24.35 2.36
CA PRO A 41 -15.26 -25.31 3.47
C PRO A 41 -14.68 -24.69 4.76
N ASN A 42 -15.22 -25.10 5.92
CA ASN A 42 -14.83 -24.62 7.25
C ASN A 42 -15.30 -23.18 7.61
N ASP A 43 -16.43 -22.75 7.06
CA ASP A 43 -17.04 -21.44 7.35
C ASP A 43 -16.12 -20.24 7.08
N ILE A 44 -15.24 -20.37 6.09
CA ILE A 44 -14.40 -19.30 5.61
C ILE A 44 -15.07 -18.66 4.38
N ASP A 45 -15.31 -17.37 4.45
CA ASP A 45 -15.77 -16.58 3.30
C ASP A 45 -14.58 -15.93 2.60
N ARG A 46 -14.45 -16.18 1.30
CA ARG A 46 -13.51 -15.46 0.43
C ARG A 46 -14.24 -14.32 -0.24
N VAL A 47 -13.78 -13.11 -0.02
CA VAL A 47 -14.38 -11.90 -0.59
C VAL A 47 -13.42 -11.30 -1.61
N LEU A 48 -13.92 -11.13 -2.84
CA LEU A 48 -13.23 -10.37 -3.88
C LEU A 48 -13.71 -8.92 -3.79
N VAL A 49 -12.77 -8.01 -3.63
CA VAL A 49 -13.05 -6.57 -3.49
C VAL A 49 -12.32 -5.75 -4.53
N GLU A 50 -12.86 -4.60 -4.87
CA GLU A 50 -12.24 -3.60 -5.74
C GLU A 50 -12.14 -2.29 -4.97
N GLY A 51 -10.90 -1.82 -4.75
CA GLY A 51 -10.63 -0.54 -4.10
C GLY A 51 -11.21 0.62 -4.91
N GLN A 52 -11.88 1.54 -4.24
CA GLN A 52 -12.50 2.70 -4.86
C GLN A 52 -11.76 3.98 -4.54
N TYR A 53 -11.54 4.26 -3.27
CA TYR A 53 -10.85 5.46 -2.81
C TYR A 53 -10.31 5.29 -1.39
N LYS A 54 -9.32 6.11 -1.07
CA LYS A 54 -8.75 6.24 0.27
C LYS A 54 -9.72 7.02 1.17
N ALA A 55 -9.83 6.60 2.42
CA ALA A 55 -10.63 7.30 3.41
C ALA A 55 -9.97 7.29 4.78
N LYS A 56 -10.30 8.31 5.57
CA LYS A 56 -9.94 8.41 6.98
C LYS A 56 -11.18 8.20 7.82
N MET A 57 -11.07 7.33 8.79
CA MET A 57 -12.10 7.09 9.78
C MET A 57 -12.05 8.17 10.86
N THR A 58 -13.15 8.87 11.05
CA THR A 58 -13.29 9.92 12.06
C THR A 58 -13.98 9.44 13.32
N GLU A 59 -14.89 8.49 13.19
CA GLU A 59 -15.64 7.91 14.30
C GLU A 59 -15.93 6.44 14.02
N THR A 60 -15.81 5.60 15.03
CA THR A 60 -16.22 4.19 15.00
C THR A 60 -17.35 3.93 15.97
N ARG A 61 -18.24 3.02 15.60
CA ARG A 61 -19.27 2.48 16.47
C ARG A 61 -19.19 0.96 16.41
N ASP A 62 -19.09 0.37 17.59
CA ASP A 62 -19.22 -1.05 17.77
C ASP A 62 -20.71 -1.39 17.84
N ASN A 63 -21.18 -2.10 16.84
CA ASN A 63 -22.51 -2.66 16.82
C ASN A 63 -22.37 -4.17 17.09
N ASP A 64 -23.35 -4.76 17.73
CA ASP A 64 -23.32 -6.17 18.11
C ASP A 64 -22.96 -7.07 16.89
N GLY A 65 -21.69 -7.46 16.81
CA GLY A 65 -21.14 -8.31 15.77
C GLY A 65 -20.51 -7.63 14.53
N TYR A 66 -20.51 -6.30 14.42
CA TYR A 66 -19.82 -5.58 13.35
C TYR A 66 -19.47 -4.14 13.73
N PHE A 67 -18.47 -3.58 13.07
CA PHE A 67 -18.13 -2.16 13.19
C PHE A 67 -18.80 -1.34 12.09
N SER A 68 -19.26 -0.16 12.45
CA SER A 68 -19.57 0.90 11.50
C SER A 68 -18.67 2.10 11.73
N ALA A 69 -18.37 2.86 10.67
CA ALA A 69 -17.50 4.01 10.74
C ALA A 69 -18.06 5.19 9.96
N ILE A 70 -17.78 6.38 10.47
CA ILE A 70 -17.93 7.62 9.70
C ILE A 70 -16.60 7.89 9.02
N LEU A 71 -16.64 8.11 7.72
CA LEU A 71 -15.48 8.24 6.86
C LEU A 71 -15.42 9.63 6.23
N GLU A 72 -14.21 10.15 6.15
CA GLU A 72 -13.85 11.29 5.32
C GLU A 72 -13.06 10.77 4.13
N GLN A 73 -13.52 11.05 2.91
CA GLN A 73 -12.78 10.69 1.70
C GLN A 73 -11.51 11.54 1.63
N ILE A 74 -10.38 10.87 1.38
CA ILE A 74 -9.09 11.50 1.23
C ILE A 74 -8.67 11.37 -0.23
N GLU A 75 -8.37 12.50 -0.85
CA GLU A 75 -7.77 12.54 -2.16
C GLU A 75 -6.26 12.72 -2.03
N ASP A 76 -5.52 11.86 -2.74
CA ASP A 76 -4.09 12.09 -2.88
C ASP A 76 -3.88 13.36 -3.71
N THR A 77 -3.14 14.28 -3.15
CA THR A 77 -2.80 15.50 -3.87
C THR A 77 -1.55 15.21 -4.73
N GLU A 78 -1.71 15.29 -6.03
CA GLU A 78 -0.54 15.35 -6.93
C GLU A 78 0.26 16.64 -6.63
N GLY A 79 -0.28 17.49 -5.77
CA GLY A 79 0.34 18.69 -5.26
C GLY A 79 0.56 19.72 -6.34
N THR A 80 1.51 20.59 -6.07
CA THR A 80 2.04 21.58 -7.03
C THR A 80 3.29 21.02 -7.73
N LEU A 81 3.35 19.70 -8.00
CA LEU A 81 4.45 19.12 -8.75
C LEU A 81 4.42 19.64 -10.18
N ASP A 82 5.46 20.36 -10.56
CA ASP A 82 5.67 20.68 -11.95
C ASP A 82 6.28 19.50 -12.72
N GLU A 83 6.26 19.58 -14.04
CA GLU A 83 6.76 18.48 -14.90
C GLU A 83 8.24 18.14 -14.63
N VAL A 84 9.04 19.13 -14.28
CA VAL A 84 10.48 18.97 -14.01
C VAL A 84 10.71 18.24 -12.69
N GLU A 85 9.95 18.61 -11.66
CA GLU A 85 10.00 17.93 -10.35
C GLU A 85 9.50 16.50 -10.48
N GLU A 86 8.39 16.27 -11.19
CA GLU A 86 7.86 14.92 -11.41
C GLU A 86 8.88 14.05 -12.14
N GLU A 87 9.50 14.56 -13.21
CA GLU A 87 10.55 13.84 -13.93
C GLU A 87 11.76 13.51 -13.05
N ALA A 88 12.19 14.45 -12.21
CA ALA A 88 13.28 14.23 -11.28
C ALA A 88 12.98 13.13 -10.26
N LEU A 89 11.77 13.12 -9.72
CA LEU A 89 11.31 12.08 -8.79
C LEU A 89 11.17 10.71 -9.48
N VAL A 90 10.66 10.66 -10.70
CA VAL A 90 10.60 9.41 -11.49
C VAL A 90 11.99 8.84 -11.71
N ARG A 91 12.96 9.68 -12.08
CA ARG A 91 14.36 9.23 -12.26
C ARG A 91 14.96 8.72 -10.97
N SER A 92 14.77 9.44 -9.87
CA SER A 92 15.27 9.02 -8.55
C SER A 92 14.65 7.70 -8.10
N LEU A 93 13.34 7.53 -8.28
CA LEU A 93 12.65 6.28 -7.98
C LEU A 93 13.17 5.13 -8.84
N LYS A 94 13.36 5.37 -10.14
CA LYS A 94 13.90 4.39 -11.08
C LYS A 94 15.30 3.93 -10.66
N ASP A 95 16.20 4.85 -10.37
CA ASP A 95 17.58 4.54 -9.99
C ASP A 95 17.64 3.68 -8.72
N VAL A 96 16.85 4.03 -7.72
CA VAL A 96 16.75 3.26 -6.47
C VAL A 96 16.10 1.90 -6.71
N PHE A 97 15.05 1.85 -7.51
CA PHE A 97 14.38 0.60 -7.89
C PHE A 97 15.32 -0.35 -8.64
N GLU A 98 16.11 0.14 -9.57
CA GLU A 98 17.10 -0.66 -10.30
C GLU A 98 18.15 -1.28 -9.38
N THR A 99 18.55 -0.58 -8.32
CA THR A 99 19.43 -1.12 -7.29
C THR A 99 18.74 -2.18 -6.44
N TYR A 100 17.51 -1.91 -6.02
CA TYR A 100 16.71 -2.82 -5.21
C TYR A 100 16.43 -4.15 -5.91
N VAL A 101 16.07 -4.14 -7.19
CA VAL A 101 15.72 -5.35 -7.95
C VAL A 101 16.89 -6.27 -8.26
N LYS A 102 18.13 -5.83 -8.04
CA LYS A 102 19.31 -6.73 -8.10
C LYS A 102 19.20 -7.85 -7.07
N PHE A 103 18.55 -7.56 -5.93
CA PHE A 103 18.29 -8.54 -4.87
C PHE A 103 16.92 -9.24 -5.02
N TYR A 104 16.01 -8.67 -5.82
CA TYR A 104 14.65 -9.16 -6.02
C TYR A 104 14.29 -9.23 -7.52
N PRO A 105 14.93 -10.14 -8.29
CA PRO A 105 14.81 -10.15 -9.77
C PRO A 105 13.38 -10.35 -10.27
N LYS A 106 12.55 -11.07 -9.51
CA LYS A 106 11.14 -11.30 -9.88
C LYS A 106 10.34 -10.00 -9.93
N ILE A 107 10.59 -9.10 -8.97
CA ILE A 107 9.96 -7.78 -8.93
C ILE A 107 10.42 -6.93 -10.10
N GLY A 108 11.71 -6.96 -10.42
CA GLY A 108 12.26 -6.28 -11.60
C GLY A 108 11.62 -6.72 -12.92
N LYS A 109 11.40 -8.01 -13.09
CA LYS A 109 10.71 -8.55 -14.28
C LYS A 109 9.25 -8.11 -14.36
N SER A 110 8.57 -8.03 -13.22
CA SER A 110 7.16 -7.65 -13.15
C SER A 110 6.95 -6.15 -13.40
N LEU A 111 7.77 -5.29 -12.79
CA LEU A 111 7.56 -3.84 -12.77
C LEU A 111 8.46 -3.05 -13.74
N GLY A 112 9.55 -3.64 -14.21
CA GLY A 112 10.53 -2.93 -15.05
C GLY A 112 9.94 -2.28 -16.29
N LYS A 113 8.94 -2.89 -16.90
CA LYS A 113 8.23 -2.34 -18.06
C LYS A 113 7.58 -0.98 -17.79
N TYR A 114 7.05 -0.78 -16.57
CA TYR A 114 6.37 0.47 -16.21
C TYR A 114 7.33 1.66 -16.17
N PHE A 115 8.60 1.43 -15.83
CA PHE A 115 9.64 2.45 -15.89
C PHE A 115 10.16 2.72 -17.29
N SER A 116 10.00 1.77 -18.21
CA SER A 116 10.35 1.94 -19.64
C SER A 116 9.27 2.70 -20.40
N GLU A 117 8.03 2.63 -19.94
CA GLU A 117 6.90 3.38 -20.45
C GLU A 117 6.84 4.76 -19.76
N LYS A 118 6.28 5.76 -20.47
CA LYS A 118 6.08 7.08 -19.87
C LYS A 118 4.84 7.06 -18.97
N ASN A 119 5.00 6.59 -17.74
CA ASN A 119 3.95 6.56 -16.73
C ASN A 119 4.07 7.75 -15.77
N LYS A 120 2.94 8.16 -15.20
CA LYS A 120 2.91 9.19 -14.15
C LYS A 120 3.56 8.67 -12.86
N LEU A 121 4.13 9.58 -12.08
CA LEU A 121 4.74 9.27 -10.80
C LEU A 121 3.76 8.57 -9.84
N SER A 122 2.52 9.04 -9.76
CA SER A 122 1.49 8.42 -8.91
C SER A 122 1.26 6.93 -9.22
N PHE A 123 1.22 6.59 -10.50
CA PHE A 123 1.11 5.21 -10.93
C PHE A 123 2.34 4.38 -10.53
N LEU A 124 3.55 4.89 -10.76
CA LEU A 124 4.80 4.19 -10.43
C LEU A 124 4.94 3.97 -8.92
N VAL A 125 4.65 4.98 -8.12
CA VAL A 125 4.67 4.88 -6.64
C VAL A 125 3.72 3.79 -6.17
N ASN A 126 2.50 3.76 -6.67
CA ASN A 126 1.50 2.77 -6.31
C ASN A 126 1.93 1.34 -6.72
N GLN A 127 2.43 1.18 -7.95
CA GLN A 127 2.86 -0.14 -8.44
C GLN A 127 4.03 -0.69 -7.62
N VAL A 128 5.00 0.14 -7.29
CA VAL A 128 6.15 -0.27 -6.46
C VAL A 128 5.71 -0.58 -5.04
N ALA A 129 4.88 0.26 -4.42
CA ALA A 129 4.40 0.06 -3.06
C ALA A 129 3.57 -1.24 -2.89
N ILE A 130 2.71 -1.55 -3.87
CA ILE A 130 1.86 -2.74 -3.84
C ILE A 130 2.67 -4.03 -4.03
N ASN A 131 3.64 -4.02 -4.94
CA ASN A 131 4.34 -5.23 -5.37
C ASN A 131 5.64 -5.49 -4.60
N THR A 132 6.11 -4.56 -3.79
CA THR A 132 7.26 -4.75 -2.92
C THR A 132 6.82 -5.43 -1.63
N PRO A 133 7.58 -6.40 -1.08
CA PRO A 133 7.23 -7.13 0.13
C PRO A 133 7.49 -6.29 1.40
N PHE A 134 6.98 -5.09 1.44
CA PHE A 134 6.97 -4.27 2.64
C PHE A 134 6.07 -4.87 3.73
N THR A 135 6.38 -4.56 4.98
CA THR A 135 5.48 -4.89 6.09
C THR A 135 4.17 -4.13 5.98
N TYR A 136 3.12 -4.61 6.65
CA TYR A 136 1.84 -3.88 6.62
C TYR A 136 1.96 -2.50 7.27
N GLU A 137 2.83 -2.32 8.28
CA GLU A 137 3.10 -1.02 8.89
C GLU A 137 3.76 -0.05 7.90
N GLN A 138 4.71 -0.52 7.10
CA GLN A 138 5.34 0.28 6.05
C GLN A 138 4.33 0.70 4.98
N LYS A 139 3.48 -0.22 4.54
CA LYS A 139 2.41 0.07 3.59
C LYS A 139 1.38 1.03 4.17
N GLN A 140 1.07 0.91 5.46
CA GLN A 140 0.19 1.84 6.16
C GLN A 140 0.78 3.25 6.22
N GLN A 141 2.08 3.39 6.50
CA GLN A 141 2.75 4.69 6.48
C GLN A 141 2.62 5.38 5.11
N LEU A 142 2.81 4.63 4.02
CA LEU A 142 2.63 5.16 2.66
C LEU A 142 1.17 5.55 2.40
N LEU A 143 0.22 4.76 2.87
CA LEU A 143 -1.21 5.03 2.70
C LEU A 143 -1.64 6.32 3.40
N GLU A 144 -1.08 6.63 4.56
CA GLU A 144 -1.43 7.80 5.37
C GLU A 144 -0.92 9.12 4.79
N ILE A 145 0.10 9.07 3.92
CA ILE A 145 0.62 10.27 3.26
C ILE A 145 -0.25 10.58 2.04
N THR A 146 -0.69 11.82 1.94
CA THR A 146 -1.54 12.30 0.84
C THR A 146 -0.77 13.09 -0.22
N ASP A 147 0.37 13.67 0.14
CA ASP A 147 1.24 14.39 -0.79
C ASP A 147 2.12 13.43 -1.57
N LEU A 148 2.04 13.46 -2.90
CA LEU A 148 2.76 12.53 -3.78
C LEU A 148 4.28 12.64 -3.67
N ARG A 149 4.81 13.86 -3.45
CA ARG A 149 6.25 14.09 -3.26
C ARG A 149 6.74 13.39 -1.99
N GLU A 150 5.99 13.54 -0.90
CA GLU A 150 6.30 12.89 0.38
C GLU A 150 6.16 11.37 0.29
N GLN A 151 5.13 10.86 -0.38
CA GLN A 151 4.98 9.42 -0.63
C GLN A 151 6.16 8.85 -1.41
N CYS A 152 6.56 9.51 -2.49
CA CYS A 152 7.70 9.07 -3.30
C CYS A 152 9.00 9.10 -2.50
N THR A 153 9.23 10.15 -1.72
CA THR A 153 10.42 10.29 -0.87
C THR A 153 10.51 9.20 0.18
N LEU A 154 9.39 8.90 0.85
CA LEU A 154 9.32 7.80 1.82
C LEU A 154 9.56 6.45 1.15
N LEU A 155 8.93 6.21 0.00
CA LEU A 155 9.11 4.97 -0.76
C LEU A 155 10.57 4.76 -1.17
N ILE A 156 11.24 5.80 -1.67
CA ILE A 156 12.66 5.78 -2.00
C ILE A 156 13.49 5.41 -0.77
N THR A 157 13.23 6.03 0.36
CA THR A 157 13.93 5.74 1.63
C THR A 157 13.74 4.28 2.05
N MET A 158 12.51 3.77 1.96
CA MET A 158 12.21 2.37 2.27
C MET A 158 12.95 1.40 1.34
N LEU A 159 12.98 1.66 0.04
CA LEU A 159 13.69 0.84 -0.94
C LEU A 159 15.21 0.83 -0.69
N ILE A 160 15.79 1.98 -0.36
CA ILE A 160 17.22 2.08 -0.01
C ILE A 160 17.51 1.22 1.22
N ASN A 161 16.70 1.32 2.26
CA ASN A 161 16.88 0.55 3.49
C ASN A 161 16.76 -0.97 3.22
N GLU A 162 15.76 -1.39 2.46
CA GLU A 162 15.59 -2.80 2.11
C GLU A 162 16.74 -3.33 1.25
N ALA A 163 17.23 -2.54 0.31
CA ALA A 163 18.40 -2.90 -0.50
C ALA A 163 19.69 -3.03 0.35
N GLN A 164 19.87 -2.15 1.33
CA GLN A 164 21.01 -2.24 2.26
C GLN A 164 20.92 -3.50 3.13
N ILE A 165 19.74 -3.80 3.67
CA ILE A 165 19.51 -5.01 4.46
C ILE A 165 19.78 -6.26 3.61
N ALA A 166 19.28 -6.32 2.40
CA ALA A 166 19.49 -7.42 1.47
C ALA A 166 20.98 -7.60 1.12
N SER A 167 21.70 -6.50 0.92
CA SER A 167 23.15 -6.51 0.68
C SER A 167 23.92 -7.10 1.85
N ILE A 168 23.61 -6.72 3.07
CA ILE A 168 24.25 -7.26 4.29
C ILE A 168 23.94 -8.75 4.46
N LEU A 169 22.68 -9.16 4.29
CA LEU A 169 22.27 -10.58 4.36
C LEU A 169 22.99 -11.44 3.30
N SER A 170 23.17 -10.92 2.10
CA SER A 170 23.93 -11.58 1.04
C SER A 170 25.38 -11.82 1.41
N LEU A 171 26.03 -10.86 2.07
CA LEU A 171 27.41 -10.99 2.56
C LEU A 171 27.53 -12.04 3.68
N ILE A 172 26.54 -12.11 4.58
CA ILE A 172 26.54 -13.10 5.67
C ILE A 172 26.40 -14.52 5.11
N HIS A 173 25.56 -14.75 4.10
CA HIS A 173 25.38 -16.06 3.48
C HIS A 173 26.56 -16.53 2.63
N ILE A 174 27.41 -15.64 2.14
CA ILE A 174 28.62 -16.00 1.39
C ILE A 174 29.75 -16.49 2.33
N SER A 175 29.70 -16.12 3.63
CA SER A 175 30.72 -16.51 4.63
C SER A 175 30.46 -17.84 5.33
N GLU A 176 29.36 -18.54 5.02
CA GLU A 176 29.07 -19.94 5.42
C GLU A 176 29.43 -20.92 4.28
#